data_11a682be00e37b3e03a54c918625cd12
#
_entry.id   11a682be00e37b3e03a54c918625cd12
#
_cell.length_a   1.000
_cell.length_b   1.000
_cell.length_c   1.000
_cell.angle_alpha   90.00
_cell.angle_beta   90.00
_cell.angle_gamma   90.00
#
_symmetry.space_group_name_H-M   'P 1'
#
loop_
_entity.id
_entity.type
_entity.pdbx_description
1 polymer ?
#
loop_
_entity_poly.entity_id
_entity_poly.type
_entity_poly.pdbx_seq_one_letter_code
_entity_poly.pdbx_strand_id
1 'polypeptide(L)'
;MPTSQRRPVNKHSKRKTHRRKTRNRFLHGLLFVFAALMLCFGLFLWKAALELNAPAEPAVSAAEDDFRPVVGDPPYRVAVDAGHGGNDPGARGVVEEKQVTAATAAALLQWLEQDPNYIPLQTRESFDATATPAQRAAAASAQSPQLLLSIHGNSAANGSTA
;
A
#
# COMPACT_ATOMS: atom_id res chain seq x y z
N MET A 1 85.02 45.33 -12.85
CA MET A 1 83.59 45.14 -12.90
C MET A 1 83.32 43.69 -13.33
N PRO A 2 82.73 42.76 -12.50
CA PRO A 2 82.44 41.41 -12.91
C PRO A 2 81.01 41.33 -13.48
N THR A 3 80.87 40.82 -14.68
CA THR A 3 79.59 40.56 -15.35
C THR A 3 78.88 39.33 -14.76
N SER A 4 77.68 39.55 -14.19
CA SER A 4 76.82 38.52 -13.67
C SER A 4 76.18 37.71 -14.86
N GLN A 5 76.59 36.46 -14.99
CA GLN A 5 75.94 35.50 -15.90
C GLN A 5 74.65 34.94 -15.22
N ARG A 6 73.47 35.28 -15.71
CA ARG A 6 72.23 34.66 -15.29
C ARG A 6 72.10 33.25 -15.94
N ARG A 7 71.99 32.22 -15.12
CA ARG A 7 71.76 30.85 -15.58
C ARG A 7 70.31 30.73 -16.18
N PRO A 8 70.11 30.03 -17.26
CA PRO A 8 68.78 29.83 -17.85
C PRO A 8 67.94 28.93 -16.97
N VAL A 9 66.74 29.38 -16.59
CA VAL A 9 65.77 28.60 -15.82
C VAL A 9 65.15 27.54 -16.74
N ASN A 10 65.37 26.28 -16.37
CA ASN A 10 64.88 25.10 -17.10
C ASN A 10 63.34 24.97 -17.06
N LYS A 11 62.66 25.49 -18.08
CA LYS A 11 61.19 25.47 -18.24
C LYS A 11 60.60 24.06 -18.43
N HIS A 12 61.40 23.04 -18.72
CA HIS A 12 60.91 21.68 -19.03
C HIS A 12 60.50 20.87 -17.79
N SER A 13 60.99 21.20 -16.59
CA SER A 13 60.68 20.47 -15.36
C SER A 13 59.24 20.68 -14.87
N LYS A 14 58.67 21.88 -15.05
CA LYS A 14 57.33 22.20 -14.55
C LYS A 14 56.21 21.54 -15.34
N ARG A 15 56.38 21.23 -16.61
CA ARG A 15 55.33 20.59 -17.45
C ARG A 15 55.12 19.10 -17.09
N LYS A 16 56.12 18.37 -16.73
CA LYS A 16 56.03 16.94 -16.38
C LYS A 16 55.33 16.70 -15.06
N THR A 17 55.47 17.59 -14.10
CA THR A 17 54.82 17.46 -12.76
C THR A 17 53.34 17.77 -12.82
N HIS A 18 52.93 18.74 -13.66
CA HIS A 18 51.50 19.08 -13.80
C HIS A 18 50.70 17.97 -14.49
N ARG A 19 51.29 17.30 -15.50
CA ARG A 19 50.65 16.19 -16.22
C ARG A 19 50.52 14.92 -15.37
N ARG A 20 51.44 14.67 -14.45
CA ARG A 20 51.36 13.58 -13.47
C ARG A 20 50.24 13.85 -12.43
N LYS A 21 50.12 15.09 -11.96
CA LYS A 21 49.12 15.47 -10.94
C LYS A 21 47.70 15.39 -11.45
N THR A 22 47.45 15.77 -12.71
CA THR A 22 46.13 15.63 -13.37
C THR A 22 45.78 14.17 -13.63
N ARG A 23 46.75 13.35 -14.08
CA ARG A 23 46.55 11.91 -14.30
C ARG A 23 46.20 11.16 -13.03
N ASN A 24 46.84 11.50 -11.90
CA ASN A 24 46.52 10.89 -10.62
C ASN A 24 45.14 11.32 -10.12
N ARG A 25 44.74 12.56 -10.30
CA ARG A 25 43.38 13.03 -9.95
C ARG A 25 42.30 12.31 -10.75
N PHE A 26 42.54 12.12 -12.04
CA PHE A 26 41.61 11.37 -12.90
C PHE A 26 41.55 9.90 -12.49
N LEU A 27 42.70 9.28 -12.16
CA LEU A 27 42.74 7.90 -11.69
C LEU A 27 42.03 7.71 -10.35
N HIS A 28 42.18 8.66 -9.40
CA HIS A 28 41.46 8.64 -8.14
C HIS A 28 39.96 8.84 -8.33
N GLY A 29 39.54 9.71 -9.26
CA GLY A 29 38.15 9.87 -9.62
C GLY A 29 37.53 8.59 -10.18
N LEU A 30 38.25 7.91 -11.08
CA LEU A 30 37.82 6.64 -11.66
C LEU A 30 37.72 5.53 -10.62
N LEU A 31 38.70 5.46 -9.70
CA LEU A 31 38.67 4.51 -8.58
C LEU A 31 37.50 4.78 -7.63
N PHE A 32 37.19 6.06 -7.38
CA PHE A 32 36.06 6.42 -6.52
C PHE A 32 34.73 6.03 -7.14
N VAL A 33 34.55 6.29 -8.46
CA VAL A 33 33.34 5.86 -9.20
C VAL A 33 33.21 4.34 -9.20
N PHE A 34 34.31 3.62 -9.41
CA PHE A 34 34.30 2.17 -9.39
C PHE A 34 33.95 1.62 -7.99
N ALA A 35 34.51 2.20 -6.94
CA ALA A 35 34.18 1.83 -5.57
C ALA A 35 32.71 2.09 -5.22
N ALA A 36 32.15 3.23 -5.67
CA ALA A 36 30.73 3.55 -5.50
C ALA A 36 29.81 2.56 -6.23
N LEU A 37 30.14 2.18 -7.47
CA LEU A 37 29.42 1.18 -8.24
C LEU A 37 29.45 -0.19 -7.57
N MET A 38 30.60 -0.60 -7.04
CA MET A 38 30.74 -1.84 -6.31
C MET A 38 29.94 -1.85 -5.01
N LEU A 39 29.88 -0.72 -4.30
CA LEU A 39 29.04 -0.57 -3.11
C LEU A 39 27.56 -0.69 -3.45
N CYS A 40 27.09 0.01 -4.49
CA CYS A 40 25.71 -0.08 -4.97
C CYS A 40 25.35 -1.51 -5.40
N PHE A 41 26.25 -2.18 -6.11
CA PHE A 41 26.05 -3.56 -6.53
C PHE A 41 26.02 -4.52 -5.32
N GLY A 42 26.87 -4.31 -4.33
CA GLY A 42 26.86 -5.07 -3.07
C GLY A 42 25.55 -4.90 -2.31
N LEU A 43 25.04 -3.66 -2.20
CA LEU A 43 23.75 -3.36 -1.58
C LEU A 43 22.58 -3.99 -2.35
N PHE A 44 22.65 -3.99 -3.69
CA PHE A 44 21.66 -4.65 -4.52
C PHE A 44 21.65 -6.17 -4.30
N LEU A 45 22.82 -6.81 -4.28
CA LEU A 45 22.92 -8.24 -4.00
C LEU A 45 22.47 -8.59 -2.58
N TRP A 46 22.76 -7.73 -1.60
CA TRP A 46 22.26 -7.92 -0.24
C TRP A 46 20.73 -7.88 -0.20
N LYS A 47 20.13 -6.88 -0.85
CA LYS A 47 18.67 -6.77 -0.90
C LYS A 47 18.05 -7.99 -1.59
N ALA A 48 18.61 -8.42 -2.71
CA ALA A 48 18.17 -9.62 -3.41
C ALA A 48 18.32 -10.90 -2.55
N ALA A 49 19.41 -11.01 -1.80
CA ALA A 49 19.61 -12.13 -0.87
C ALA A 49 18.62 -12.12 0.31
N LEU A 50 18.25 -10.93 0.80
CA LEU A 50 17.21 -10.78 1.83
C LEU A 50 15.84 -11.21 1.31
N GLU A 51 15.49 -10.86 0.07
CA GLU A 51 14.22 -11.28 -0.55
C GLU A 51 14.19 -12.79 -0.83
N LEU A 52 15.32 -13.38 -1.27
CA LEU A 52 15.43 -14.81 -1.49
C LEU A 52 15.44 -15.65 -0.21
N ASN A 53 15.94 -15.08 0.90
CA ASN A 53 15.97 -15.72 2.22
C ASN A 53 14.84 -15.23 3.13
N ALA A 54 13.94 -14.39 2.64
CA ALA A 54 12.72 -14.09 3.39
C ALA A 54 12.04 -15.43 3.69
N PRO A 55 11.71 -15.72 4.97
CA PRO A 55 10.93 -16.91 5.26
C PRO A 55 9.69 -16.82 4.36
N ALA A 56 9.47 -17.87 3.57
CA ALA A 56 8.24 -18.00 2.80
C ALA A 56 7.12 -17.70 3.79
N GLU A 57 6.27 -16.72 3.48
CA GLU A 57 5.04 -16.56 4.25
C GLU A 57 4.46 -17.96 4.39
N PRO A 58 4.08 -18.39 5.62
CA PRO A 58 3.56 -19.72 5.79
C PRO A 58 2.47 -19.86 4.73
N ALA A 59 2.71 -20.74 3.76
CA ALA A 59 1.69 -21.10 2.79
C ALA A 59 0.46 -21.38 3.63
N VAL A 60 -0.58 -20.55 3.50
CA VAL A 60 -1.86 -20.76 4.18
C VAL A 60 -2.20 -22.20 3.89
N SER A 61 -2.00 -23.03 4.90
CA SER A 61 -2.09 -24.47 4.76
C SER A 61 -3.48 -24.78 4.26
N ALA A 62 -3.59 -25.63 3.25
CA ALA A 62 -4.86 -26.17 2.77
C ALA A 62 -5.70 -26.85 3.90
N ALA A 63 -5.18 -26.85 5.14
CA ALA A 63 -5.92 -27.27 6.34
C ALA A 63 -6.96 -26.23 6.82
N GLU A 64 -6.99 -24.99 6.30
CA GLU A 64 -8.08 -24.03 6.58
C GLU A 64 -9.34 -24.29 5.74
N ASP A 65 -9.29 -25.20 4.78
CA ASP A 65 -10.47 -25.55 3.97
C ASP A 65 -11.52 -26.36 4.76
N ASP A 66 -11.14 -26.86 5.94
CA ASP A 66 -12.05 -27.61 6.83
C ASP A 66 -12.93 -26.69 7.72
N PHE A 67 -12.74 -25.36 7.66
CA PHE A 67 -13.50 -24.38 8.44
C PHE A 67 -14.46 -23.54 7.59
N ARG A 68 -14.68 -23.88 6.34
CA ARG A 68 -15.73 -23.22 5.55
C ARG A 68 -17.09 -23.64 6.07
N PRO A 69 -17.88 -22.71 6.61
CA PRO A 69 -19.23 -23.06 7.01
C PRO A 69 -19.99 -23.61 5.80
N VAL A 70 -20.62 -24.74 5.97
CA VAL A 70 -21.51 -25.29 4.94
C VAL A 70 -22.73 -24.37 4.88
N VAL A 71 -22.74 -23.47 3.90
CA VAL A 71 -23.80 -22.47 3.72
C VAL A 71 -25.04 -23.02 3.00
N GLY A 72 -25.06 -24.31 2.68
CA GLY A 72 -26.17 -24.94 1.94
C GLY A 72 -26.16 -24.61 0.44
N ASP A 73 -27.26 -24.91 -0.24
CA ASP A 73 -27.44 -24.62 -1.65
C ASP A 73 -28.01 -23.22 -1.88
N PRO A 74 -27.74 -22.59 -3.04
CA PRO A 74 -28.33 -21.32 -3.41
C PRO A 74 -29.89 -21.45 -3.56
N PRO A 75 -30.61 -20.33 -3.46
CA PRO A 75 -30.11 -18.97 -3.32
C PRO A 75 -29.71 -18.59 -1.91
N TYR A 76 -28.59 -17.89 -1.79
CA TYR A 76 -28.05 -17.42 -0.51
C TYR A 76 -28.66 -16.08 -0.10
N ARG A 77 -29.13 -15.99 1.13
CA ARG A 77 -29.71 -14.77 1.70
C ARG A 77 -28.58 -13.89 2.25
N VAL A 78 -28.33 -12.75 1.63
CA VAL A 78 -27.24 -11.83 1.99
C VAL A 78 -27.84 -10.52 2.50
N ALA A 79 -27.68 -10.24 3.77
CA ALA A 79 -28.03 -8.95 4.35
C ALA A 79 -26.89 -7.93 4.11
N VAL A 80 -27.22 -6.82 3.50
CA VAL A 80 -26.30 -5.70 3.25
C VAL A 80 -26.65 -4.56 4.18
N ASP A 81 -25.67 -4.17 4.99
CA ASP A 81 -25.76 -3.06 5.92
C ASP A 81 -24.81 -1.93 5.52
N ALA A 82 -25.32 -0.74 5.31
CA ALA A 82 -24.50 0.46 5.19
C ALA A 82 -24.21 0.99 6.59
N GLY A 83 -22.94 1.18 6.93
CA GLY A 83 -22.57 1.83 8.18
C GLY A 83 -23.10 3.26 8.26
N HIS A 84 -23.39 3.74 9.47
CA HIS A 84 -23.87 5.10 9.71
C HIS A 84 -25.24 5.40 9.07
N GLY A 85 -25.54 6.64 8.73
CA GLY A 85 -26.79 7.04 8.08
C GLY A 85 -27.65 7.99 8.92
N GLY A 86 -28.54 8.72 8.29
CA GLY A 86 -29.37 9.72 8.93
C GLY A 86 -28.56 10.77 9.70
N ASN A 87 -28.77 10.84 11.01
CA ASN A 87 -28.06 11.80 11.88
C ASN A 87 -26.63 11.37 12.24
N ASP A 88 -26.22 10.16 11.92
CA ASP A 88 -24.85 9.67 12.13
C ASP A 88 -24.04 9.78 10.82
N PRO A 89 -23.15 10.76 10.70
CA PRO A 89 -22.36 10.96 9.49
C PRO A 89 -21.22 9.93 9.35
N GLY A 90 -20.84 9.25 10.43
CA GLY A 90 -19.58 8.51 10.49
C GLY A 90 -18.36 9.43 10.44
N ALA A 91 -17.27 8.94 9.88
CA ALA A 91 -16.08 9.73 9.66
C ALA A 91 -16.35 10.88 8.68
N ARG A 92 -15.72 12.05 8.96
CA ARG A 92 -15.82 13.24 8.13
C ARG A 92 -14.50 13.57 7.49
N GLY A 93 -14.45 13.49 6.16
CA GLY A 93 -13.32 13.88 5.33
C GLY A 93 -13.75 14.79 4.20
N VAL A 94 -13.38 14.48 2.98
CA VAL A 94 -13.88 15.15 1.76
C VAL A 94 -15.38 14.93 1.59
N VAL A 95 -15.85 13.75 2.01
CA VAL A 95 -17.26 13.36 2.08
C VAL A 95 -17.56 12.75 3.45
N GLU A 96 -18.82 12.70 3.86
CA GLU A 96 -19.22 11.96 5.05
C GLU A 96 -19.25 10.45 4.74
N GLU A 97 -18.80 9.62 5.69
CA GLU A 97 -18.73 8.16 5.54
C GLU A 97 -20.06 7.55 5.13
N LYS A 98 -21.17 8.03 5.74
CA LYS A 98 -22.52 7.55 5.40
C LYS A 98 -22.86 7.64 3.91
N GLN A 99 -22.33 8.63 3.19
CA GLN A 99 -22.57 8.79 1.75
C GLN A 99 -21.87 7.68 0.95
N VAL A 100 -20.64 7.37 1.34
CA VAL A 100 -19.85 6.31 0.68
C VAL A 100 -20.45 4.94 0.99
N THR A 101 -20.78 4.67 2.25
CA THR A 101 -21.32 3.37 2.66
C THR A 101 -22.70 3.12 2.04
N ALA A 102 -23.57 4.14 1.97
CA ALA A 102 -24.88 4.06 1.32
C ALA A 102 -24.75 3.78 -0.17
N ALA A 103 -23.88 4.52 -0.87
CA ALA A 103 -23.65 4.31 -2.32
C ALA A 103 -23.10 2.91 -2.62
N THR A 104 -22.13 2.45 -1.80
CA THR A 104 -21.53 1.12 -1.98
C THR A 104 -22.53 0.01 -1.69
N ALA A 105 -23.33 0.14 -0.62
CA ALA A 105 -24.36 -0.83 -0.28
C ALA A 105 -25.45 -0.91 -1.37
N ALA A 106 -25.88 0.24 -1.90
CA ALA A 106 -26.85 0.27 -3.00
C ALA A 106 -26.31 -0.42 -4.25
N ALA A 107 -25.06 -0.17 -4.63
CA ALA A 107 -24.44 -0.83 -5.77
C ALA A 107 -24.33 -2.35 -5.56
N LEU A 108 -23.94 -2.79 -4.35
CA LEU A 108 -23.86 -4.21 -4.03
C LEU A 108 -25.24 -4.89 -4.10
N LEU A 109 -26.29 -4.27 -3.56
CA LEU A 109 -27.64 -4.81 -3.67
C LEU A 109 -28.05 -5.02 -5.14
N GLN A 110 -27.82 -4.01 -6.00
CA GLN A 110 -28.11 -4.13 -7.43
C GLN A 110 -27.36 -5.27 -8.12
N TRP A 111 -26.13 -5.53 -7.70
CA TRP A 111 -25.32 -6.65 -8.22
C TRP A 111 -25.89 -7.99 -7.77
N LEU A 112 -26.23 -8.12 -6.49
CA LEU A 112 -26.81 -9.33 -5.95
C LEU A 112 -28.19 -9.65 -6.55
N GLU A 113 -28.99 -8.62 -6.85
CA GLU A 113 -30.30 -8.77 -7.51
C GLU A 113 -30.22 -9.34 -8.94
N GLN A 114 -29.08 -9.15 -9.61
CA GLN A 114 -28.88 -9.65 -10.98
C GLN A 114 -28.46 -11.13 -11.01
N ASP A 115 -28.04 -11.70 -9.87
CA ASP A 115 -27.57 -13.08 -9.78
C ASP A 115 -28.63 -13.95 -9.06
N PRO A 116 -29.24 -14.93 -9.74
CA PRO A 116 -30.28 -15.78 -9.13
C PRO A 116 -29.79 -16.65 -7.96
N ASN A 117 -28.47 -16.72 -7.75
CA ASN A 117 -27.90 -17.43 -6.61
C ASN A 117 -27.99 -16.63 -5.30
N TYR A 118 -28.43 -15.36 -5.33
CA TYR A 118 -28.52 -14.51 -4.15
C TYR A 118 -29.91 -13.93 -3.94
N ILE A 119 -30.29 -13.78 -2.66
CA ILE A 119 -31.45 -13.02 -2.22
C ILE A 119 -30.90 -11.87 -1.39
N PRO A 120 -30.78 -10.66 -1.95
CA PRO A 120 -30.31 -9.50 -1.21
C PRO A 120 -31.35 -9.03 -0.20
N LEU A 121 -30.88 -8.69 0.99
CA LEU A 121 -31.69 -8.20 2.08
C LEU A 121 -31.11 -6.88 2.55
N GLN A 122 -31.95 -5.92 2.86
CA GLN A 122 -31.54 -4.62 3.36
C GLN A 122 -31.86 -4.51 4.85
N THR A 123 -30.95 -3.92 5.64
CA THR A 123 -31.12 -3.78 7.10
C THR A 123 -32.03 -2.64 7.51
N ARG A 124 -32.41 -1.77 6.56
CA ARG A 124 -33.30 -0.59 6.75
C ARG A 124 -34.06 -0.32 5.46
N GLU A 125 -35.19 0.39 5.58
CA GLU A 125 -35.96 0.81 4.40
C GLU A 125 -35.19 1.78 3.50
N SER A 126 -34.35 2.62 4.09
CA SER A 126 -33.45 3.52 3.38
C SER A 126 -32.13 3.61 4.11
N PHE A 127 -31.03 3.66 3.38
CA PHE A 127 -29.71 3.87 3.98
C PHE A 127 -29.54 5.25 4.64
N ASP A 128 -30.41 6.22 4.32
CA ASP A 128 -30.47 7.51 5.02
C ASP A 128 -31.27 7.46 6.32
N ALA A 129 -31.99 6.38 6.60
CA ALA A 129 -32.70 6.24 7.88
C ALA A 129 -31.73 6.14 9.05
N THR A 130 -32.05 6.83 10.14
CA THR A 130 -31.28 6.72 11.39
C THR A 130 -31.56 5.38 12.03
N ALA A 131 -30.50 4.59 12.27
CA ALA A 131 -30.60 3.33 12.99
C ALA A 131 -29.27 3.06 13.72
N THR A 132 -29.37 2.66 14.98
CA THR A 132 -28.20 2.24 15.75
C THR A 132 -27.61 0.94 15.19
N PRO A 133 -26.33 0.62 15.43
CA PRO A 133 -25.76 -0.66 15.03
C PRO A 133 -26.55 -1.87 15.53
N ALA A 134 -27.04 -1.79 16.77
CA ALA A 134 -27.88 -2.85 17.36
C ALA A 134 -29.21 -3.04 16.62
N GLN A 135 -29.87 -1.94 16.21
CA GLN A 135 -31.11 -1.99 15.43
C GLN A 135 -30.87 -2.59 14.05
N ARG A 136 -29.77 -2.23 13.37
CA ARG A 136 -29.40 -2.79 12.07
C ARG A 136 -29.10 -4.28 12.16
N ALA A 137 -28.34 -4.69 13.18
CA ALA A 137 -28.07 -6.11 13.44
C ALA A 137 -29.35 -6.91 13.74
N ALA A 138 -30.25 -6.38 14.55
CA ALA A 138 -31.53 -7.00 14.83
C ALA A 138 -32.43 -7.14 13.59
N ALA A 139 -32.47 -6.09 12.73
CA ALA A 139 -33.19 -6.12 11.47
C ALA A 139 -32.62 -7.14 10.49
N ALA A 140 -31.30 -7.26 10.42
CA ALA A 140 -30.64 -8.33 9.67
C ALA A 140 -31.03 -9.71 10.18
N SER A 141 -30.90 -9.95 11.51
CA SER A 141 -31.19 -11.24 12.14
C SER A 141 -32.62 -11.68 11.94
N ALA A 142 -33.58 -10.75 12.02
CA ALA A 142 -35.00 -11.03 11.80
C ALA A 142 -35.30 -11.58 10.37
N GLN A 143 -34.45 -11.32 9.43
CA GLN A 143 -34.55 -11.80 8.05
C GLN A 143 -33.83 -13.13 7.81
N SER A 144 -33.18 -13.71 8.84
CA SER A 144 -32.45 -14.99 8.79
C SER A 144 -31.49 -15.07 7.57
N PRO A 145 -30.52 -14.14 7.43
CA PRO A 145 -29.52 -14.21 6.38
C PRO A 145 -28.48 -15.28 6.68
N GLN A 146 -27.87 -15.87 5.66
CA GLN A 146 -26.69 -16.71 5.79
C GLN A 146 -25.41 -15.88 5.93
N LEU A 147 -25.44 -14.63 5.40
CA LEU A 147 -24.32 -13.69 5.48
C LEU A 147 -24.84 -12.28 5.78
N LEU A 148 -24.17 -11.58 6.69
CA LEU A 148 -24.34 -10.14 6.91
C LEU A 148 -23.03 -9.43 6.51
N LEU A 149 -23.15 -8.50 5.55
CA LEU A 149 -22.06 -7.60 5.15
C LEU A 149 -22.36 -6.20 5.64
N SER A 150 -21.56 -5.70 6.57
CA SER A 150 -21.63 -4.32 7.04
C SER A 150 -20.48 -3.51 6.44
N ILE A 151 -20.81 -2.43 5.73
CA ILE A 151 -19.89 -1.63 4.95
C ILE A 151 -19.55 -0.38 5.74
N HIS A 152 -18.26 -0.16 5.98
CA HIS A 152 -17.71 0.98 6.67
C HIS A 152 -16.48 1.54 5.92
N GLY A 153 -16.17 2.80 6.16
CA GLY A 153 -14.90 3.41 5.78
C GLY A 153 -14.02 3.57 7.02
N ASN A 154 -12.76 3.16 6.93
CA ASN A 154 -11.82 3.39 8.03
C ASN A 154 -11.32 4.82 8.02
N SER A 155 -11.18 5.42 9.22
CA SER A 155 -10.48 6.68 9.41
C SER A 155 -9.52 6.58 10.57
N ALA A 156 -8.34 7.21 10.44
CA ALA A 156 -7.40 7.35 11.54
C ALA A 156 -7.38 8.81 12.02
N ALA A 157 -7.25 9.02 13.32
CA ALA A 157 -7.25 10.35 13.93
C ALA A 157 -6.13 11.27 13.43
N ASN A 158 -5.07 10.69 12.85
CA ASN A 158 -3.89 11.39 12.31
C ASN A 158 -3.91 11.53 10.78
N GLY A 159 -5.01 11.19 10.10
CA GLY A 159 -5.11 11.24 8.64
C GLY A 159 -4.28 10.18 7.90
N SER A 160 -3.66 9.23 8.61
CA SER A 160 -3.03 8.07 7.99
C SER A 160 -4.11 7.02 7.66
N THR A 161 -4.02 6.43 6.49
CA THR A 161 -4.83 5.26 6.13
C THR A 161 -4.39 4.05 6.98
N ALA A 162 -5.36 3.39 7.56
CA ALA A 162 -5.14 2.13 8.25
C ALA A 162 -4.80 1.02 7.26
#